data_a86324cf57d068e4d7f6a1b7d729859b
#
_entry.id   a86324cf57d068e4d7f6a1b7d729859b
#
_cell.length_a   1.000
_cell.length_b   1.000
_cell.length_c   1.000
_cell.angle_alpha   90.00
_cell.angle_beta   90.00
_cell.angle_gamma   90.00
#
_symmetry.space_group_name_H-M   'P 1'
#
loop_
_entity.id
_entity.type
_entity.pdbx_description
1 polymer ?
#
loop_
_entity_poly.entity_id
_entity_poly.type
_entity_poly.pdbx_seq_one_letter_code
_entity_poly.pdbx_strand_id
1 'polypeptide(L)'
;MNETLKTFLKASPIIAKCNVTDEEISELAEYLRKHCLSEYINEVVRMVENVISIDPQLEWKEILSAAAKKIVEFLHAEAASIRIFYPETGKLVAFGSHLYKEQARLKSIPVEKTVAGMVIKSGKSYLVPNILTEPNYANKDIVKLQGFNSLMAVPLNIPAFLKNEPDIPGAIQIYYKETDRQFDPVEVSNAELMARRVSYVLAKKRILDLQKLNQQKEKIVEKIFVKLSHREGIKMKEVFRTMIPELVDIILVQSCSLFSVMPDRTHVKIELEYPIGQESHDISCMFAINDHPYFDALINNMENGFDDEYERIDSSYILIKDPLKSRLSNDELKKYASKYSVHSVLLIPLKAGNEINYFLIFYAVDRRQEFTEHEIELLTFFGKEIMKALRIEKLDDVLHDFKNPAIAIAGFAGRAKKLLQNENIEEVKDKIAEYLDIVAQEAIRLQELVVYPNIEGRERVIDLTEALKSRFRINEEAIRDQKRTNIKLLKEALQPGLFIYCSPFGLERVLDNLFDNATKAIPEEGGELSVKSYKCGDAACFEIRNTGRIPEENIEQIRTGDVKGRGLNIIYRFIQGIRGNLEVFTDTDSTTFRIMIPLNK
;
A
#
# COMPACT_ATOMS: atom_id res chain seq x y z
N MET A 1 50.84 -30.39 0.54
CA MET A 1 51.44 -29.08 0.18
C MET A 1 52.95 -29.18 -0.04
N ASN A 2 53.78 -29.65 0.90
CA ASN A 2 55.23 -29.81 0.67
C ASN A 2 55.54 -30.72 -0.54
N GLU A 3 54.91 -31.88 -0.67
CA GLU A 3 55.11 -32.77 -1.79
C GLU A 3 54.68 -32.17 -3.14
N THR A 4 53.60 -31.37 -3.13
CA THR A 4 53.13 -30.63 -4.31
C THR A 4 54.17 -29.58 -4.73
N LEU A 5 54.69 -28.81 -3.78
CA LEU A 5 55.72 -27.79 -4.05
C LEU A 5 57.02 -28.43 -4.57
N LYS A 6 57.46 -29.54 -3.99
CA LYS A 6 58.59 -30.31 -4.48
C LYS A 6 58.39 -30.79 -5.92
N THR A 7 57.21 -31.30 -6.23
CA THR A 7 56.85 -31.76 -7.59
C THR A 7 56.91 -30.59 -8.59
N PHE A 8 56.39 -29.41 -8.22
CA PHE A 8 56.47 -28.22 -9.08
C PHE A 8 57.93 -27.73 -9.24
N LEU A 9 58.73 -27.72 -8.19
CA LEU A 9 60.13 -27.33 -8.27
C LEU A 9 60.92 -28.28 -9.17
N LYS A 10 60.73 -29.60 -9.03
CA LYS A 10 61.35 -30.61 -9.91
C LYS A 10 60.95 -30.46 -11.38
N ALA A 11 59.73 -30.04 -11.65
CA ALA A 11 59.21 -29.78 -13.00
C ALA A 11 59.70 -28.45 -13.60
N SER A 12 60.34 -27.58 -12.80
CA SER A 12 60.80 -26.28 -13.25
C SER A 12 61.98 -26.38 -14.21
N PRO A 13 61.88 -25.82 -15.44
CA PRO A 13 62.99 -25.84 -16.40
C PRO A 13 64.25 -25.15 -15.90
N ILE A 14 64.12 -24.23 -14.92
CA ILE A 14 65.24 -23.51 -14.30
C ILE A 14 65.97 -24.44 -13.33
N ILE A 15 65.23 -25.11 -12.44
CA ILE A 15 65.78 -26.03 -11.44
C ILE A 15 66.42 -27.25 -12.13
N ALA A 16 65.79 -27.75 -13.18
CA ALA A 16 66.33 -28.87 -13.99
C ALA A 16 67.69 -28.54 -14.63
N LYS A 17 68.03 -27.30 -14.87
CA LYS A 17 69.33 -26.85 -15.42
C LYS A 17 70.41 -26.64 -14.35
N CYS A 18 70.07 -26.61 -13.06
CA CYS A 18 70.99 -26.22 -11.98
C CYS A 18 71.57 -27.36 -11.21
N ASN A 19 71.50 -28.65 -11.66
CA ASN A 19 72.04 -29.83 -10.95
C ASN A 19 71.72 -29.88 -9.45
N VAL A 20 70.52 -29.50 -9.05
CA VAL A 20 70.08 -29.41 -7.64
C VAL A 20 69.72 -30.81 -7.15
N THR A 21 70.18 -31.19 -5.97
CA THR A 21 69.84 -32.48 -5.35
C THR A 21 68.41 -32.51 -4.81
N ASP A 22 67.82 -33.72 -4.62
CA ASP A 22 66.48 -33.89 -4.04
C ASP A 22 66.39 -33.34 -2.61
N GLU A 23 67.46 -33.27 -1.88
CA GLU A 23 67.57 -32.70 -0.53
C GLU A 23 67.50 -31.18 -0.57
N GLU A 24 68.25 -30.55 -1.47
CA GLU A 24 68.22 -29.09 -1.69
C GLU A 24 66.88 -28.62 -2.22
N ILE A 25 66.20 -29.40 -3.08
CA ILE A 25 64.82 -29.14 -3.52
C ILE A 25 63.88 -29.23 -2.33
N SER A 26 64.09 -30.15 -1.39
CA SER A 26 63.27 -30.26 -0.19
C SER A 26 63.43 -29.09 0.76
N GLU A 27 64.66 -28.61 0.97
CA GLU A 27 64.97 -27.43 1.75
C GLU A 27 64.38 -26.17 1.11
N LEU A 28 64.52 -26.02 -0.20
CA LEU A 28 63.97 -24.90 -0.95
C LEU A 28 62.44 -24.90 -0.88
N ALA A 29 61.79 -26.05 -0.99
CA ALA A 29 60.35 -26.19 -0.86
C ALA A 29 59.87 -25.80 0.55
N GLU A 30 60.61 -26.17 1.58
CA GLU A 30 60.28 -25.79 2.97
C GLU A 30 60.50 -24.31 3.22
N TYR A 31 61.57 -23.72 2.70
CA TYR A 31 61.83 -22.29 2.77
C TYR A 31 60.74 -21.46 2.09
N LEU A 32 60.36 -21.81 0.84
CA LEU A 32 59.29 -21.15 0.09
C LEU A 32 57.94 -21.27 0.81
N ARG A 33 57.67 -22.44 1.39
CA ARG A 33 56.44 -22.64 2.18
C ARG A 33 56.40 -21.75 3.42
N LYS A 34 57.49 -21.66 4.19
CA LYS A 34 57.54 -20.91 5.45
C LYS A 34 57.56 -19.41 5.23
N HIS A 35 58.32 -18.91 4.28
CA HIS A 35 58.60 -17.50 4.13
C HIS A 35 57.79 -16.83 3.03
N CYS A 36 57.57 -17.46 1.87
CA CYS A 36 56.85 -16.83 0.77
C CYS A 36 55.37 -17.17 0.77
N LEU A 37 55.05 -18.46 0.80
CA LEU A 37 53.63 -18.91 0.66
C LEU A 37 52.79 -18.55 1.90
N SER A 38 53.42 -18.68 3.10
CA SER A 38 52.72 -18.34 4.34
C SER A 38 52.42 -16.85 4.43
N GLU A 39 53.40 -16.01 4.01
CA GLU A 39 53.23 -14.55 3.99
C GLU A 39 52.16 -14.14 2.97
N TYR A 40 52.22 -14.67 1.77
CA TYR A 40 51.20 -14.43 0.73
C TYR A 40 49.80 -14.87 1.16
N ILE A 41 49.65 -16.06 1.77
CA ILE A 41 48.32 -16.51 2.28
C ILE A 41 47.82 -15.57 3.36
N ASN A 42 48.67 -15.15 4.30
CA ASN A 42 48.30 -14.21 5.36
C ASN A 42 47.85 -12.85 4.79
N GLU A 43 48.50 -12.37 3.74
CA GLU A 43 48.13 -11.15 3.04
C GLU A 43 46.75 -11.30 2.39
N VAL A 44 46.50 -12.38 1.63
CA VAL A 44 45.17 -12.66 1.00
C VAL A 44 44.10 -12.78 2.07
N VAL A 45 44.33 -13.49 3.18
CA VAL A 45 43.37 -13.63 4.28
C VAL A 45 43.02 -12.27 4.86
N ARG A 46 44.05 -11.44 5.19
CA ARG A 46 43.84 -10.10 5.73
C ARG A 46 43.02 -9.22 4.79
N MET A 47 43.24 -9.32 3.51
CA MET A 47 42.50 -8.56 2.50
C MET A 47 41.05 -9.01 2.39
N VAL A 48 40.80 -10.32 2.41
CA VAL A 48 39.46 -10.90 2.46
C VAL A 48 38.69 -10.40 3.70
N GLU A 49 39.32 -10.44 4.87
CA GLU A 49 38.73 -9.94 6.11
C GLU A 49 38.45 -8.45 6.04
N ASN A 50 39.34 -7.64 5.48
CA ASN A 50 39.15 -6.22 5.27
C ASN A 50 37.93 -5.90 4.39
N VAL A 51 37.61 -6.71 3.38
CA VAL A 51 36.41 -6.53 2.55
C VAL A 51 35.18 -6.95 3.33
N ILE A 52 35.21 -8.12 3.99
CA ILE A 52 34.05 -8.64 4.75
C ILE A 52 33.70 -7.72 5.94
N SER A 53 34.68 -7.00 6.50
CA SER A 53 34.48 -6.07 7.61
C SER A 53 33.84 -4.73 7.20
N ILE A 54 33.58 -4.48 5.92
CA ILE A 54 32.82 -3.30 5.48
C ILE A 54 31.43 -3.37 6.12
N ASP A 55 31.04 -2.27 6.79
CA ASP A 55 29.76 -2.20 7.48
C ASP A 55 28.59 -2.28 6.48
N PRO A 56 27.75 -3.30 6.55
CA PRO A 56 26.61 -3.45 5.65
C PRO A 56 25.46 -2.49 5.97
N GLN A 57 25.51 -1.71 7.05
CA GLN A 57 24.52 -0.69 7.36
C GLN A 57 24.73 0.60 6.57
N LEU A 58 25.91 0.80 5.99
CA LEU A 58 26.19 1.94 5.12
C LEU A 58 25.33 1.92 3.87
N GLU A 59 25.21 3.08 3.20
CA GLU A 59 24.52 3.17 1.91
C GLU A 59 25.29 2.40 0.81
N TRP A 60 24.56 1.90 -0.20
CA TRP A 60 25.13 1.12 -1.31
C TRP A 60 26.35 1.80 -1.95
N LYS A 61 26.28 3.13 -2.16
CA LYS A 61 27.38 3.91 -2.75
C LYS A 61 28.63 3.87 -1.87
N GLU A 62 28.47 3.96 -0.56
CA GLU A 62 29.55 3.95 0.40
C GLU A 62 30.22 2.57 0.50
N ILE A 63 29.40 1.50 0.58
CA ILE A 63 29.90 0.12 0.58
C ILE A 63 30.72 -0.16 -0.67
N LEU A 64 30.18 0.18 -1.85
CA LEU A 64 30.85 -0.10 -3.11
C LEU A 64 32.08 0.78 -3.34
N SER A 65 32.09 2.01 -2.86
CA SER A 65 33.28 2.87 -2.90
C SER A 65 34.38 2.36 -1.96
N ALA A 66 34.00 1.90 -0.76
CA ALA A 66 34.93 1.26 0.17
C ALA A 66 35.51 -0.04 -0.41
N ALA A 67 34.68 -0.87 -1.03
CA ALA A 67 35.09 -2.09 -1.72
C ALA A 67 36.06 -1.80 -2.88
N ALA A 68 35.73 -0.80 -3.73
CA ALA A 68 36.58 -0.37 -4.82
C ALA A 68 37.97 0.09 -4.32
N LYS A 69 38.01 0.84 -3.20
CA LYS A 69 39.25 1.26 -2.57
C LYS A 69 40.09 0.06 -2.14
N LYS A 70 39.50 -0.93 -1.44
CA LYS A 70 40.19 -2.14 -1.00
C LYS A 70 40.76 -2.97 -2.15
N ILE A 71 40.01 -3.06 -3.26
CA ILE A 71 40.46 -3.76 -4.47
C ILE A 71 41.68 -3.06 -5.08
N VAL A 72 41.64 -1.73 -5.21
CA VAL A 72 42.76 -0.92 -5.73
C VAL A 72 44.00 -1.10 -4.89
N GLU A 73 43.88 -1.02 -3.56
CA GLU A 73 44.99 -1.19 -2.62
C GLU A 73 45.66 -2.58 -2.74
N PHE A 74 44.82 -3.64 -2.86
CA PHE A 74 45.33 -5.01 -2.91
C PHE A 74 45.96 -5.39 -4.26
N LEU A 75 45.32 -5.01 -5.35
CA LEU A 75 45.79 -5.36 -6.69
C LEU A 75 46.83 -4.35 -7.23
N HIS A 76 47.22 -3.38 -6.40
CA HIS A 76 48.09 -2.27 -6.81
C HIS A 76 47.64 -1.61 -8.11
N ALA A 77 46.29 -1.49 -8.28
CA ALA A 77 45.69 -0.90 -9.45
C ALA A 77 45.59 0.62 -9.34
N GLU A 78 45.36 1.30 -10.46
CA GLU A 78 45.26 2.77 -10.51
C GLU A 78 43.86 3.25 -10.12
N ALA A 79 42.83 2.49 -10.48
CA ALA A 79 41.43 2.80 -10.16
C ALA A 79 40.55 1.57 -10.24
N ALA A 80 39.38 1.65 -9.60
CA ALA A 80 38.31 0.67 -9.78
C ALA A 80 36.94 1.33 -9.87
N SER A 81 36.04 0.69 -10.63
CA SER A 81 34.64 1.09 -10.78
C SER A 81 33.73 -0.13 -10.70
N ILE A 82 32.68 -0.05 -9.88
CA ILE A 82 31.72 -1.13 -9.70
C ILE A 82 30.39 -0.70 -10.30
N ARG A 83 29.82 -1.57 -11.16
CA ARG A 83 28.55 -1.36 -11.86
C ARG A 83 27.60 -2.51 -11.55
N ILE A 84 26.35 -2.17 -11.30
CA ILE A 84 25.27 -3.13 -11.04
C ILE A 84 24.26 -3.03 -12.17
N PHE A 85 23.75 -4.18 -12.60
CA PHE A 85 22.72 -4.25 -13.64
C PHE A 85 21.34 -4.10 -13.03
N TYR A 86 20.53 -3.24 -13.64
CA TYR A 86 19.11 -3.08 -13.34
C TYR A 86 18.29 -3.71 -14.46
N PRO A 87 17.63 -4.86 -14.20
CA PRO A 87 16.80 -5.54 -15.20
C PRO A 87 15.68 -4.66 -15.76
N GLU A 88 15.10 -3.82 -14.91
CA GLU A 88 13.98 -2.93 -15.24
C GLU A 88 14.32 -1.91 -16.30
N THR A 89 15.53 -1.37 -16.27
CA THR A 89 15.99 -0.37 -17.24
C THR A 89 16.87 -0.95 -18.34
N GLY A 90 17.33 -2.20 -18.19
CA GLY A 90 18.30 -2.83 -19.10
C GLY A 90 19.68 -2.15 -19.07
N LYS A 91 19.98 -1.34 -18.05
CA LYS A 91 21.19 -0.52 -17.96
C LYS A 91 22.09 -0.94 -16.81
N LEU A 92 23.38 -0.67 -16.96
CA LEU A 92 24.39 -0.80 -15.93
C LEU A 92 24.59 0.55 -15.25
N VAL A 93 24.27 0.63 -13.98
CA VAL A 93 24.43 1.84 -13.18
C VAL A 93 25.72 1.76 -12.37
N ALA A 94 26.47 2.86 -12.33
CA ALA A 94 27.71 2.97 -11.60
C ALA A 94 27.43 3.41 -10.16
N PHE A 95 27.67 2.53 -9.20
CA PHE A 95 27.42 2.80 -7.78
C PHE A 95 28.66 3.16 -6.96
N GLY A 96 29.80 2.54 -7.20
CA GLY A 96 31.03 2.75 -6.44
C GLY A 96 32.24 2.96 -7.32
N SER A 97 33.18 3.81 -6.89
CA SER A 97 34.47 3.98 -7.54
C SER A 97 35.52 4.48 -6.57
N HIS A 98 36.80 4.20 -6.89
CA HIS A 98 37.93 4.75 -6.19
C HIS A 98 38.97 5.23 -7.21
N LEU A 99 39.50 6.45 -7.02
CA LEU A 99 40.45 7.12 -7.90
C LEU A 99 39.99 7.33 -9.37
N TYR A 100 38.76 6.95 -9.70
CA TYR A 100 38.11 7.23 -10.96
C TYR A 100 37.41 8.58 -10.86
N LYS A 101 37.79 9.58 -11.66
CA LYS A 101 37.21 10.95 -11.58
C LYS A 101 35.72 10.93 -11.82
N GLU A 102 34.92 11.30 -10.84
CA GLU A 102 33.44 11.23 -10.89
C GLU A 102 32.84 12.09 -12.01
N GLN A 103 33.43 13.25 -12.34
CA GLN A 103 32.95 14.15 -13.39
C GLN A 103 33.01 13.55 -14.81
N ALA A 104 33.89 12.56 -15.01
CA ALA A 104 34.05 11.85 -16.27
C ALA A 104 33.25 10.54 -16.32
N ARG A 105 32.54 10.19 -15.24
CA ARG A 105 31.85 8.92 -15.12
C ARG A 105 30.45 8.99 -15.70
N LEU A 106 30.13 8.13 -16.66
CA LEU A 106 28.75 7.93 -17.07
C LEU A 106 27.97 7.25 -15.96
N LYS A 107 26.88 7.87 -15.49
CA LYS A 107 26.01 7.33 -14.44
C LYS A 107 25.41 5.98 -14.86
N SER A 108 25.05 5.82 -16.11
CA SER A 108 24.54 4.56 -16.66
C SER A 108 25.10 4.29 -18.06
N ILE A 109 25.30 3.02 -18.40
CA ILE A 109 25.71 2.55 -19.72
C ILE A 109 24.85 1.37 -20.15
N PRO A 110 24.64 1.16 -21.45
CA PRO A 110 23.95 -0.03 -21.95
C PRO A 110 24.74 -1.29 -21.63
N VAL A 111 24.06 -2.42 -21.53
CA VAL A 111 24.73 -3.74 -21.38
C VAL A 111 25.38 -4.16 -22.69
N GLU A 112 24.72 -3.85 -23.81
CA GLU A 112 25.21 -4.23 -25.12
C GLU A 112 26.46 -3.44 -25.52
N LYS A 113 27.42 -4.14 -26.15
CA LYS A 113 28.67 -3.58 -26.65
C LYS A 113 29.49 -2.84 -25.57
N THR A 114 29.48 -3.34 -24.34
CA THR A 114 30.34 -2.84 -23.26
C THR A 114 31.09 -3.99 -22.58
N VAL A 115 32.31 -3.72 -22.10
CA VAL A 115 33.13 -4.71 -21.37
C VAL A 115 32.39 -5.25 -20.14
N ALA A 116 31.75 -4.38 -19.37
CA ALA A 116 30.96 -4.81 -18.21
C ALA A 116 29.78 -5.71 -18.62
N GLY A 117 29.11 -5.40 -19.73
CA GLY A 117 28.03 -6.24 -20.25
C GLY A 117 28.50 -7.61 -20.76
N MET A 118 29.70 -7.70 -21.33
CA MET A 118 30.30 -8.98 -21.73
C MET A 118 30.57 -9.87 -20.52
N VAL A 119 31.11 -9.29 -19.44
CA VAL A 119 31.35 -10.01 -18.17
C VAL A 119 30.04 -10.53 -17.57
N ILE A 120 29.00 -9.70 -17.57
CA ILE A 120 27.67 -10.10 -17.04
C ILE A 120 27.06 -11.22 -17.87
N LYS A 121 27.11 -11.12 -19.21
CA LYS A 121 26.55 -12.14 -20.11
C LYS A 121 27.30 -13.46 -20.06
N SER A 122 28.64 -13.44 -19.96
CA SER A 122 29.47 -14.63 -19.94
C SER A 122 29.63 -15.26 -18.54
N GLY A 123 29.47 -14.47 -17.48
CA GLY A 123 29.80 -14.87 -16.09
C GLY A 123 31.30 -15.11 -15.89
N LYS A 124 32.16 -14.67 -16.80
CA LYS A 124 33.61 -14.86 -16.78
C LYS A 124 34.34 -13.52 -16.80
N SER A 125 35.54 -13.50 -16.22
CA SER A 125 36.41 -12.34 -16.26
C SER A 125 36.83 -12.03 -17.70
N TYR A 126 36.94 -10.75 -18.04
CA TYR A 126 37.33 -10.24 -19.33
C TYR A 126 38.57 -9.33 -19.18
N LEU A 127 39.64 -9.69 -19.89
CA LEU A 127 40.94 -9.01 -19.81
C LEU A 127 41.16 -8.16 -21.06
N VAL A 128 41.42 -6.89 -20.88
CA VAL A 128 41.66 -5.91 -21.94
C VAL A 128 43.08 -5.40 -21.84
N PRO A 129 44.05 -5.98 -22.58
CA PRO A 129 45.43 -5.54 -22.56
C PRO A 129 45.62 -4.07 -22.98
N ASN A 130 44.77 -3.62 -23.94
CA ASN A 130 44.79 -2.25 -24.43
C ASN A 130 43.40 -1.73 -24.68
N ILE A 131 42.95 -0.79 -23.82
CA ILE A 131 41.60 -0.22 -23.87
C ILE A 131 41.34 0.55 -25.16
N LEU A 132 42.36 1.19 -25.72
CA LEU A 132 42.20 2.04 -26.89
C LEU A 132 41.89 1.25 -28.17
N THR A 133 42.33 0.00 -28.23
CA THR A 133 42.08 -0.93 -29.33
C THR A 133 40.83 -1.79 -29.11
N GLU A 134 40.30 -1.85 -27.85
CA GLU A 134 39.14 -2.68 -27.52
C GLU A 134 37.85 -2.14 -28.18
N PRO A 135 37.19 -2.94 -29.03
CA PRO A 135 35.98 -2.49 -29.74
C PRO A 135 34.77 -2.33 -28.80
N ASN A 136 34.70 -3.06 -27.70
CA ASN A 136 33.59 -3.04 -26.74
C ASN A 136 33.78 -2.00 -25.61
N TYR A 137 34.73 -1.09 -25.74
CA TYR A 137 34.93 0.01 -24.80
C TYR A 137 34.45 1.35 -25.41
N ALA A 138 33.28 1.83 -24.95
CA ALA A 138 32.58 2.95 -25.57
C ALA A 138 33.23 4.33 -25.35
N ASN A 139 33.90 4.56 -24.19
CA ASN A 139 34.34 5.89 -23.76
C ASN A 139 35.87 6.03 -23.73
N LYS A 140 36.52 5.81 -24.87
CA LYS A 140 37.99 5.86 -25.00
C LYS A 140 38.59 7.21 -24.62
N ASP A 141 37.90 8.31 -24.87
CA ASP A 141 38.39 9.67 -24.57
C ASP A 141 38.49 9.91 -23.05
N ILE A 142 37.54 9.39 -22.25
CA ILE A 142 37.56 9.50 -20.80
C ILE A 142 38.77 8.77 -20.22
N VAL A 143 39.06 7.58 -20.75
CA VAL A 143 40.20 6.76 -20.25
C VAL A 143 41.54 7.39 -20.60
N LYS A 144 41.65 7.95 -21.80
CA LYS A 144 42.82 8.73 -22.23
C LYS A 144 43.09 9.90 -21.30
N LEU A 145 42.09 10.68 -20.95
CA LEU A 145 42.19 11.80 -20.00
C LEU A 145 42.67 11.39 -18.60
N GLN A 146 42.42 10.14 -18.19
CA GLN A 146 42.80 9.59 -16.90
C GLN A 146 44.11 8.80 -16.95
N GLY A 147 44.64 8.54 -18.14
CA GLY A 147 45.86 7.82 -18.36
C GLY A 147 45.78 6.30 -18.10
N PHE A 148 44.56 5.71 -18.25
CA PHE A 148 44.38 4.28 -18.14
C PHE A 148 44.54 3.61 -19.49
N ASN A 149 45.31 2.52 -19.56
CA ASN A 149 45.60 1.85 -20.82
C ASN A 149 45.18 0.39 -20.86
N SER A 150 45.05 -0.29 -19.74
CA SER A 150 44.55 -1.66 -19.66
C SER A 150 43.50 -1.83 -18.58
N LEU A 151 42.67 -2.88 -18.68
CA LEU A 151 41.52 -3.10 -17.85
C LEU A 151 41.30 -4.60 -17.60
N MET A 152 41.07 -4.96 -16.34
CA MET A 152 40.55 -6.24 -15.92
C MET A 152 39.11 -6.05 -15.46
N ALA A 153 38.17 -6.80 -16.02
CA ALA A 153 36.78 -6.78 -15.58
C ALA A 153 36.38 -8.15 -15.05
N VAL A 154 35.88 -8.20 -13.81
CA VAL A 154 35.49 -9.44 -13.15
C VAL A 154 34.00 -9.44 -12.80
N PRO A 155 33.30 -10.61 -12.84
CA PRO A 155 31.89 -10.68 -12.54
C PRO A 155 31.62 -10.44 -11.06
N LEU A 156 30.55 -9.70 -10.80
CA LEU A 156 29.93 -9.52 -9.49
C LEU A 156 28.54 -10.12 -9.55
N ASN A 157 28.15 -10.92 -8.59
CA ASN A 157 26.80 -11.49 -8.52
C ASN A 157 26.25 -11.37 -7.11
N ILE A 158 25.14 -10.66 -6.94
CA ILE A 158 24.47 -10.50 -5.65
C ILE A 158 23.32 -11.51 -5.62
N PRO A 159 23.37 -12.53 -4.74
CA PRO A 159 22.39 -13.60 -4.73
C PRO A 159 21.00 -13.10 -4.35
N ALA A 160 19.98 -13.71 -4.96
CA ALA A 160 18.59 -13.56 -4.58
C ALA A 160 18.29 -14.34 -3.28
N PHE A 161 17.40 -13.80 -2.44
CA PHE A 161 16.97 -14.45 -1.20
C PHE A 161 15.53 -14.98 -1.29
N LEU A 162 14.75 -14.44 -2.23
CA LEU A 162 13.38 -14.90 -2.48
C LEU A 162 13.35 -15.88 -3.66
N LYS A 163 12.54 -16.91 -3.55
CA LYS A 163 12.50 -18.05 -4.49
C LYS A 163 12.24 -17.68 -5.96
N ASN A 164 11.64 -16.50 -6.20
CA ASN A 164 11.28 -16.04 -7.54
C ASN A 164 12.05 -14.79 -8.00
N GLU A 165 13.02 -14.33 -7.22
CA GLU A 165 13.86 -13.21 -7.62
C GLU A 165 15.11 -13.70 -8.31
N PRO A 166 15.54 -13.07 -9.42
CA PRO A 166 16.83 -13.35 -10.02
C PRO A 166 17.97 -12.75 -9.18
N ASP A 167 19.14 -13.34 -9.31
CA ASP A 167 20.38 -12.73 -8.84
C ASP A 167 20.58 -11.37 -9.53
N ILE A 168 21.19 -10.42 -8.84
CA ILE A 168 21.51 -9.12 -9.43
C ILE A 168 22.96 -9.17 -9.94
N PRO A 169 23.16 -9.23 -11.26
CA PRO A 169 24.50 -9.26 -11.82
C PRO A 169 25.13 -7.88 -11.84
N GLY A 170 26.46 -7.88 -11.76
CA GLY A 170 27.27 -6.68 -11.84
C GLY A 170 28.64 -6.97 -12.42
N ALA A 171 29.48 -5.94 -12.51
CA ALA A 171 30.86 -6.05 -12.93
C ALA A 171 31.75 -5.08 -12.15
N ILE A 172 32.93 -5.56 -11.79
CA ILE A 172 34.01 -4.75 -11.21
C ILE A 172 35.03 -4.53 -12.30
N GLN A 173 35.30 -3.27 -12.63
CA GLN A 173 36.28 -2.85 -13.63
C GLN A 173 37.49 -2.25 -12.90
N ILE A 174 38.68 -2.83 -13.13
CA ILE A 174 39.94 -2.50 -12.48
C ILE A 174 40.91 -1.99 -13.53
N TYR A 175 41.41 -0.79 -13.38
CA TYR A 175 42.14 -0.03 -14.38
C TYR A 175 43.63 0.10 -14.02
N TYR A 176 44.52 -0.01 -15.06
CA TYR A 176 45.94 0.11 -14.96
C TYR A 176 46.51 1.07 -16.02
N LYS A 177 47.68 1.66 -15.75
CA LYS A 177 48.37 2.58 -16.69
C LYS A 177 49.17 1.86 -17.76
N GLU A 178 49.57 0.61 -17.51
CA GLU A 178 50.37 -0.17 -18.45
C GLU A 178 49.61 -0.44 -19.75
N THR A 179 50.28 -0.27 -20.87
CA THR A 179 49.76 -0.60 -22.20
C THR A 179 50.17 -2.03 -22.53
N ASP A 180 49.29 -2.79 -23.20
CA ASP A 180 49.51 -4.19 -23.62
C ASP A 180 49.88 -5.11 -22.45
N ARG A 181 49.26 -4.83 -21.27
CA ARG A 181 49.49 -5.55 -20.02
C ARG A 181 49.15 -7.04 -20.14
N GLN A 182 50.08 -7.88 -19.72
CA GLN A 182 49.83 -9.29 -19.50
C GLN A 182 49.36 -9.51 -18.06
N PHE A 183 48.14 -10.03 -17.91
CA PHE A 183 47.57 -10.30 -16.58
C PHE A 183 48.00 -11.67 -16.08
N ASP A 184 48.52 -11.71 -14.86
CA ASP A 184 48.87 -12.94 -14.19
C ASP A 184 47.62 -13.72 -13.79
N PRO A 185 47.52 -15.04 -14.01
CA PRO A 185 46.38 -15.87 -13.57
C PRO A 185 46.12 -15.77 -12.06
N VAL A 186 47.12 -15.56 -11.24
CA VAL A 186 46.98 -15.36 -9.78
C VAL A 186 46.31 -14.03 -9.49
N GLU A 187 46.68 -12.98 -10.20
CA GLU A 187 46.06 -11.64 -10.07
C GLU A 187 44.57 -11.70 -10.46
N VAL A 188 44.22 -12.38 -11.54
CA VAL A 188 42.84 -12.58 -11.97
C VAL A 188 42.06 -13.36 -10.91
N SER A 189 42.61 -14.45 -10.38
CA SER A 189 41.98 -15.26 -9.33
C SER A 189 41.75 -14.45 -8.04
N ASN A 190 42.68 -13.58 -7.69
CA ASN A 190 42.58 -12.67 -6.55
C ASN A 190 41.43 -11.64 -6.78
N ALA A 191 41.35 -11.06 -7.98
CA ALA A 191 40.27 -10.14 -8.33
C ALA A 191 38.91 -10.80 -8.26
N GLU A 192 38.79 -12.03 -8.75
CA GLU A 192 37.54 -12.83 -8.66
C GLU A 192 37.20 -13.19 -7.20
N LEU A 193 38.21 -13.51 -6.38
CA LEU A 193 38.00 -13.74 -4.95
C LEU A 193 37.46 -12.50 -4.26
N MET A 194 38.05 -11.32 -4.54
CA MET A 194 37.55 -10.04 -4.04
C MET A 194 36.12 -9.76 -4.49
N ALA A 195 35.80 -9.97 -5.75
CA ALA A 195 34.44 -9.82 -6.26
C ALA A 195 33.43 -10.69 -5.50
N ARG A 196 33.78 -11.97 -5.24
CA ARG A 196 32.94 -12.86 -4.42
C ARG A 196 32.74 -12.34 -2.98
N ARG A 197 33.76 -11.71 -2.37
CA ARG A 197 33.63 -11.14 -1.02
C ARG A 197 32.80 -9.86 -1.02
N VAL A 198 32.93 -9.04 -2.03
CA VAL A 198 32.03 -7.88 -2.25
C VAL A 198 30.59 -8.36 -2.42
N SER A 199 30.35 -9.41 -3.23
CA SER A 199 29.02 -10.04 -3.37
C SER A 199 28.43 -10.45 -2.02
N TYR A 200 29.24 -11.04 -1.13
CA TYR A 200 28.81 -11.45 0.21
C TYR A 200 28.39 -10.24 1.08
N VAL A 201 29.16 -9.15 1.06
CA VAL A 201 28.81 -7.91 1.81
C VAL A 201 27.51 -7.31 1.28
N LEU A 202 27.33 -7.28 -0.05
CA LEU A 202 26.12 -6.76 -0.68
C LEU A 202 24.91 -7.67 -0.41
N ALA A 203 25.10 -8.97 -0.38
CA ALA A 203 24.07 -9.93 0.04
C ALA A 203 23.60 -9.65 1.47
N LYS A 204 24.56 -9.44 2.40
CA LYS A 204 24.24 -9.07 3.78
C LYS A 204 23.51 -7.74 3.87
N LYS A 205 23.93 -6.72 3.11
CA LYS A 205 23.24 -5.42 2.99
C LYS A 205 21.80 -5.62 2.55
N ARG A 206 21.56 -6.41 1.48
CA ARG A 206 20.21 -6.69 0.96
C ARG A 206 19.32 -7.35 2.00
N ILE A 207 19.84 -8.30 2.79
CA ILE A 207 19.10 -8.92 3.90
C ILE A 207 18.68 -7.87 4.93
N LEU A 208 19.60 -7.00 5.32
CA LEU A 208 19.31 -5.95 6.31
C LEU A 208 18.27 -4.96 5.79
N ASP A 209 18.36 -4.56 4.51
CA ASP A 209 17.39 -3.67 3.89
C ASP A 209 15.99 -4.33 3.83
N LEU A 210 15.90 -5.62 3.47
CA LEU A 210 14.64 -6.39 3.49
C LEU A 210 14.08 -6.53 4.91
N GLN A 211 14.91 -6.78 5.92
CA GLN A 211 14.47 -6.84 7.32
C GLN A 211 13.92 -5.50 7.78
N LYS A 212 14.61 -4.39 7.47
CA LYS A 212 14.16 -3.03 7.78
C LYS A 212 12.81 -2.73 7.12
N LEU A 213 12.67 -3.08 5.84
CA LEU A 213 11.43 -2.92 5.08
C LEU A 213 10.27 -3.70 5.73
N ASN A 214 10.49 -4.96 6.09
CA ASN A 214 9.48 -5.78 6.75
C ASN A 214 9.08 -5.22 8.12
N GLN A 215 10.02 -4.77 8.93
CA GLN A 215 9.72 -4.09 10.20
C GLN A 215 8.90 -2.81 10.01
N GLN A 216 9.17 -2.04 8.97
CA GLN A 216 8.35 -0.85 8.65
C GLN A 216 6.95 -1.24 8.19
N LYS A 217 6.80 -2.29 7.37
CA LYS A 217 5.49 -2.85 6.98
C LYS A 217 4.69 -3.33 8.19
N GLU A 218 5.33 -4.06 9.12
CA GLU A 218 4.69 -4.50 10.36
C GLU A 218 4.18 -3.32 11.20
N LYS A 219 4.99 -2.26 11.37
CA LYS A 219 4.56 -1.03 12.05
C LYS A 219 3.36 -0.35 11.37
N ILE A 220 3.33 -0.34 10.03
CA ILE A 220 2.17 0.20 9.28
C ILE A 220 0.92 -0.62 9.59
N VAL A 221 1.00 -1.96 9.52
CA VAL A 221 -0.13 -2.85 9.81
C VAL A 221 -0.62 -2.67 11.26
N GLU A 222 0.31 -2.66 12.23
CA GLU A 222 -0.02 -2.45 13.65
C GLU A 222 -0.76 -1.13 13.86
N LYS A 223 -0.24 -0.03 13.31
CA LYS A 223 -0.88 1.30 13.42
C LYS A 223 -2.25 1.33 12.76
N ILE A 224 -2.42 0.74 11.56
CA ILE A 224 -3.71 0.60 10.89
C ILE A 224 -4.67 -0.16 11.80
N PHE A 225 -4.26 -1.34 12.29
CA PHE A 225 -5.11 -2.16 13.14
C PHE A 225 -5.52 -1.45 14.43
N VAL A 226 -4.57 -0.88 15.18
CA VAL A 226 -4.85 -0.17 16.45
C VAL A 226 -5.77 1.03 16.26
N LYS A 227 -5.60 1.78 15.17
CA LYS A 227 -6.37 3.02 14.94
C LYS A 227 -7.75 2.77 14.31
N LEU A 228 -7.89 1.70 13.54
CA LEU A 228 -9.14 1.42 12.80
C LEU A 228 -10.01 0.36 13.49
N SER A 229 -9.46 -0.61 14.23
CA SER A 229 -10.21 -1.72 14.84
C SER A 229 -11.21 -1.31 15.94
N HIS A 230 -11.13 -0.10 16.46
CA HIS A 230 -12.00 0.40 17.55
C HIS A 230 -12.99 1.47 17.09
N ARG A 231 -13.12 1.73 15.80
CA ARG A 231 -13.99 2.76 15.25
C ARG A 231 -15.02 2.15 14.32
N GLU A 232 -16.29 2.25 14.67
CA GLU A 232 -17.41 1.85 13.82
C GLU A 232 -17.70 2.94 12.77
N GLY A 233 -17.98 2.54 11.52
CA GLY A 233 -18.44 3.44 10.46
C GLY A 233 -17.38 4.41 9.89
N ILE A 234 -16.10 4.01 9.83
CA ILE A 234 -15.00 4.89 9.43
C ILE A 234 -15.11 5.31 7.97
N LYS A 235 -15.10 6.62 7.72
CA LYS A 235 -15.05 7.19 6.37
C LYS A 235 -13.60 7.29 5.89
N MET A 236 -13.36 7.17 4.58
CA MET A 236 -12.03 7.32 3.98
C MET A 236 -11.32 8.61 4.44
N LYS A 237 -12.07 9.72 4.62
CA LYS A 237 -11.52 10.98 5.15
C LYS A 237 -10.95 10.85 6.56
N GLU A 238 -11.58 10.08 7.43
CA GLU A 238 -11.12 9.86 8.80
C GLU A 238 -9.88 8.95 8.81
N VAL A 239 -9.88 7.93 7.94
CA VAL A 239 -8.69 7.09 7.71
C VAL A 239 -7.51 7.97 7.29
N PHE A 240 -7.70 8.83 6.30
CA PHE A 240 -6.66 9.75 5.83
C PHE A 240 -6.15 10.64 6.97
N ARG A 241 -7.06 11.34 7.67
CA ARG A 241 -6.70 12.25 8.79
C ARG A 241 -5.94 11.55 9.91
N THR A 242 -6.26 10.29 10.18
CA THR A 242 -5.68 9.51 11.27
C THR A 242 -4.36 8.86 10.88
N MET A 243 -4.26 8.35 9.65
CA MET A 243 -3.16 7.50 9.21
C MET A 243 -2.03 8.25 8.52
N ILE A 244 -2.32 9.33 7.77
CA ILE A 244 -1.25 10.07 7.09
C ILE A 244 -0.22 10.68 8.07
N PRO A 245 -0.61 11.31 9.20
CA PRO A 245 0.35 11.77 10.21
C PRO A 245 1.25 10.65 10.76
N GLU A 246 0.72 9.41 10.90
CA GLU A 246 1.49 8.27 11.38
C GLU A 246 2.55 7.80 10.37
N LEU A 247 2.32 8.04 9.08
CA LEU A 247 3.32 7.77 8.03
C LEU A 247 4.51 8.73 8.07
N VAL A 248 4.33 9.94 8.59
CA VAL A 248 5.42 10.92 8.73
C VAL A 248 6.56 10.34 9.55
N ASP A 249 6.25 9.60 10.62
CA ASP A 249 7.25 8.97 11.50
C ASP A 249 7.97 7.78 10.83
N ILE A 250 7.36 7.18 9.80
CA ILE A 250 7.89 5.97 9.15
C ILE A 250 8.60 6.30 7.85
N ILE A 251 8.02 7.21 7.03
CA ILE A 251 8.43 7.46 5.63
C ILE A 251 8.75 8.95 5.37
N LEU A 252 8.60 9.83 6.37
CA LEU A 252 8.80 11.27 6.24
C LEU A 252 7.91 11.89 5.14
N VAL A 253 6.62 11.56 5.11
CA VAL A 253 5.65 12.15 4.18
C VAL A 253 5.56 13.66 4.41
N GLN A 254 5.86 14.46 3.39
CA GLN A 254 5.85 15.93 3.47
C GLN A 254 4.50 16.51 3.07
N SER A 255 3.92 15.99 1.98
CA SER A 255 2.64 16.44 1.46
C SER A 255 1.90 15.27 0.78
N CYS A 256 0.59 15.20 1.02
CA CYS A 256 -0.27 14.17 0.46
C CYS A 256 -1.69 14.69 0.29
N SER A 257 -2.36 14.30 -0.81
CA SER A 257 -3.76 14.62 -1.06
C SER A 257 -4.57 13.33 -1.29
N LEU A 258 -5.79 13.29 -0.74
CA LEU A 258 -6.78 12.25 -0.99
C LEU A 258 -7.77 12.74 -2.03
N PHE A 259 -7.94 11.98 -3.09
CA PHE A 259 -8.93 12.21 -4.13
C PHE A 259 -10.00 11.12 -4.16
N SER A 260 -11.23 11.49 -4.51
CA SER A 260 -12.30 10.57 -4.87
C SER A 260 -12.60 10.66 -6.36
N VAL A 261 -12.93 9.51 -6.97
CA VAL A 261 -13.45 9.45 -8.35
C VAL A 261 -14.97 9.57 -8.26
N MET A 262 -15.55 10.48 -9.03
CA MET A 262 -17.00 10.67 -9.05
C MET A 262 -17.70 9.45 -9.70
N PRO A 263 -18.96 9.16 -9.32
CA PRO A 263 -19.68 7.98 -9.81
C PRO A 263 -19.84 7.92 -11.33
N ASP A 264 -19.90 9.07 -11.99
CA ASP A 264 -19.98 9.20 -13.46
C ASP A 264 -18.61 8.96 -14.16
N ARG A 265 -17.53 8.83 -13.38
CA ARG A 265 -16.15 8.64 -13.85
C ARG A 265 -15.65 9.71 -14.83
N THR A 266 -16.21 10.90 -14.79
CA THR A 266 -15.79 12.04 -15.61
C THR A 266 -14.92 13.01 -14.86
N HIS A 267 -15.06 13.06 -13.53
CA HIS A 267 -14.36 14.00 -12.65
C HIS A 267 -13.74 13.30 -11.44
N VAL A 268 -12.71 13.92 -10.90
CA VAL A 268 -12.15 13.62 -9.58
C VAL A 268 -12.29 14.84 -8.67
N LYS A 269 -12.41 14.59 -7.37
CA LYS A 269 -12.59 15.63 -6.35
C LYS A 269 -11.52 15.50 -5.27
N ILE A 270 -10.93 16.62 -4.85
CA ILE A 270 -10.08 16.67 -3.65
C ILE A 270 -10.96 16.49 -2.42
N GLU A 271 -10.67 15.51 -1.62
CA GLU A 271 -11.37 15.23 -0.37
C GLU A 271 -10.65 15.79 0.85
N LEU A 272 -9.33 15.68 0.89
CA LEU A 272 -8.48 16.17 1.96
C LEU A 272 -7.04 16.37 1.48
N GLU A 273 -6.30 17.26 2.16
CA GLU A 273 -4.88 17.50 1.95
C GLU A 273 -4.13 17.45 3.30
N TYR A 274 -2.86 17.05 3.24
CA TYR A 274 -1.92 17.07 4.35
C TYR A 274 -0.65 17.83 3.92
N PRO A 275 -0.10 18.76 4.73
CA PRO A 275 -0.62 19.22 6.03
C PRO A 275 -1.96 19.96 5.93
N ILE A 276 -2.80 19.77 6.95
CA ILE A 276 -4.12 20.41 7.02
C ILE A 276 -3.94 21.92 7.19
N GLY A 277 -4.59 22.73 6.32
CA GLY A 277 -4.61 24.20 6.44
C GLY A 277 -3.57 24.93 5.60
N GLN A 278 -2.78 24.27 4.76
CA GLN A 278 -2.08 24.97 3.69
C GLN A 278 -3.09 25.32 2.58
N GLU A 279 -3.18 26.60 2.20
CA GLU A 279 -4.05 27.10 1.12
C GLU A 279 -3.55 26.65 -0.26
N SER A 280 -3.47 25.34 -0.51
CA SER A 280 -2.99 24.84 -1.78
C SER A 280 -4.08 24.67 -2.82
N HIS A 281 -5.27 24.24 -2.41
CA HIS A 281 -6.46 24.14 -3.27
C HIS A 281 -7.72 24.41 -2.46
N ASP A 282 -8.73 24.97 -3.13
CA ASP A 282 -10.08 24.99 -2.58
C ASP A 282 -10.58 23.52 -2.49
N ILE A 283 -10.85 23.02 -1.27
CA ILE A 283 -11.26 21.63 -0.98
C ILE A 283 -12.54 21.23 -1.75
N SER A 284 -13.18 22.17 -2.44
CA SER A 284 -14.32 21.95 -3.34
C SER A 284 -13.94 21.76 -4.82
N CYS A 285 -12.65 21.86 -5.19
CA CYS A 285 -12.24 21.73 -6.59
C CYS A 285 -12.49 20.35 -7.15
N MET A 286 -13.18 20.31 -8.28
CA MET A 286 -13.34 19.13 -9.14
C MET A 286 -12.50 19.30 -10.40
N PHE A 287 -11.87 18.23 -10.84
CA PHE A 287 -11.00 18.19 -12.00
C PHE A 287 -11.56 17.19 -13.03
N ALA A 288 -11.69 17.60 -14.28
CA ALA A 288 -12.07 16.67 -15.33
C ALA A 288 -10.94 15.69 -15.63
N ILE A 289 -11.24 14.39 -15.66
CA ILE A 289 -10.23 13.34 -15.88
C ILE A 289 -9.53 13.52 -17.22
N ASN A 290 -10.28 13.86 -18.29
CA ASN A 290 -9.75 14.01 -19.64
C ASN A 290 -8.78 15.19 -19.80
N ASP A 291 -8.87 16.20 -18.94
CA ASP A 291 -7.98 17.37 -18.99
C ASP A 291 -6.66 17.15 -18.24
N HIS A 292 -6.54 16.01 -17.53
CA HIS A 292 -5.41 15.67 -16.70
C HIS A 292 -4.84 14.30 -17.08
N PRO A 293 -3.83 14.22 -17.92
CA PRO A 293 -3.26 12.96 -18.43
C PRO A 293 -2.86 11.97 -17.33
N TYR A 294 -2.40 12.46 -16.16
CA TYR A 294 -2.06 11.62 -15.03
C TYR A 294 -3.26 10.98 -14.33
N PHE A 295 -4.45 11.62 -14.33
CA PHE A 295 -5.69 11.02 -13.84
C PHE A 295 -6.23 9.99 -14.84
N ASP A 296 -6.19 10.31 -16.15
CA ASP A 296 -6.59 9.36 -17.18
C ASP A 296 -5.70 8.11 -17.17
N ALA A 297 -4.38 8.30 -17.07
CA ALA A 297 -3.44 7.19 -16.94
C ALA A 297 -3.72 6.33 -15.70
N LEU A 298 -4.04 6.97 -14.55
CA LEU A 298 -4.33 6.25 -13.30
C LEU A 298 -5.63 5.44 -13.37
N ILE A 299 -6.68 6.01 -13.95
CA ILE A 299 -8.03 5.44 -13.90
C ILE A 299 -8.26 4.44 -15.05
N ASN A 300 -7.71 4.72 -16.24
CA ASN A 300 -8.04 4.01 -17.48
C ASN A 300 -6.87 3.20 -18.07
N ASN A 301 -5.61 3.53 -17.77
CA ASN A 301 -4.45 3.08 -18.56
C ASN A 301 -3.29 2.45 -17.74
N MET A 302 -3.49 2.10 -16.47
CA MET A 302 -2.41 1.53 -15.62
C MET A 302 -1.90 0.15 -16.07
N GLU A 303 -2.67 -0.59 -16.87
CA GLU A 303 -2.29 -1.96 -17.29
C GLU A 303 -1.16 -1.95 -18.33
N ASN A 304 -0.93 -0.84 -19.00
CA ASN A 304 0.11 -0.65 -20.00
C ASN A 304 1.39 -0.12 -19.33
N GLY A 305 2.13 -0.95 -18.62
CA GLY A 305 3.35 -0.55 -17.93
C GLY A 305 4.31 0.26 -18.81
N PHE A 306 4.85 1.37 -18.28
CA PHE A 306 5.76 2.27 -19.00
C PHE A 306 6.80 2.85 -18.04
N ASP A 307 8.06 2.94 -18.45
CA ASP A 307 9.15 3.56 -17.67
C ASP A 307 10.13 4.29 -18.57
N ASP A 308 10.30 5.60 -18.34
CA ASP A 308 11.31 6.41 -19.00
C ASP A 308 12.07 7.31 -18.00
N GLU A 309 12.76 8.32 -18.52
CA GLU A 309 13.54 9.26 -17.73
C GLU A 309 12.67 10.14 -16.82
N TYR A 310 11.42 10.45 -17.22
CA TYR A 310 10.57 11.46 -16.57
C TYR A 310 9.36 10.87 -15.84
N GLU A 311 8.98 9.63 -16.15
CA GLU A 311 7.79 9.01 -15.56
C GLU A 311 7.85 7.49 -15.56
N ARG A 312 7.09 6.86 -14.65
CA ARG A 312 6.88 5.41 -14.60
C ARG A 312 5.42 5.11 -14.31
N ILE A 313 4.81 4.24 -15.10
CA ILE A 313 3.47 3.69 -14.89
C ILE A 313 3.63 2.21 -14.53
N ASP A 314 3.20 1.83 -13.34
CA ASP A 314 3.12 0.46 -12.85
C ASP A 314 1.67 0.10 -12.55
N SER A 315 1.34 -1.17 -12.47
CA SER A 315 0.00 -1.66 -12.11
C SER A 315 -0.49 -1.21 -10.73
N SER A 316 0.41 -0.75 -9.86
CA SER A 316 0.17 -0.38 -8.47
C SER A 316 0.36 1.11 -8.17
N TYR A 317 1.03 1.86 -9.03
CA TYR A 317 1.32 3.30 -8.85
C TYR A 317 1.67 3.97 -10.17
N ILE A 318 1.62 5.32 -10.17
CA ILE A 318 2.23 6.17 -11.20
C ILE A 318 3.23 7.07 -10.51
N LEU A 319 4.46 7.12 -11.03
CA LEU A 319 5.53 8.00 -10.58
C LEU A 319 5.86 9.00 -11.68
N ILE A 320 5.67 10.29 -11.40
CA ILE A 320 6.15 11.40 -12.21
C ILE A 320 7.47 11.86 -11.60
N LYS A 321 8.59 11.54 -12.26
CA LYS A 321 9.96 11.80 -11.76
C LYS A 321 10.35 13.27 -11.92
N ASP A 322 9.86 13.93 -13.00
CA ASP A 322 10.04 15.36 -13.26
C ASP A 322 8.73 15.96 -13.78
N PRO A 323 7.93 16.62 -12.91
CA PRO A 323 6.63 17.19 -13.31
C PRO A 323 6.71 18.24 -14.40
N LEU A 324 7.86 18.90 -14.59
CA LEU A 324 8.02 19.94 -15.61
C LEU A 324 8.24 19.36 -17.01
N LYS A 325 8.77 18.13 -17.09
CA LYS A 325 9.13 17.47 -18.36
C LYS A 325 8.25 16.28 -18.72
N SER A 326 7.55 15.69 -17.75
CA SER A 326 6.69 14.54 -17.97
C SER A 326 5.55 14.86 -18.94
N ARG A 327 5.25 13.92 -19.84
CA ARG A 327 4.09 13.97 -20.74
C ARG A 327 2.75 13.79 -20.01
N LEU A 328 2.78 13.21 -18.80
CA LEU A 328 1.60 13.09 -17.95
C LEU A 328 1.21 14.42 -17.29
N SER A 329 2.12 15.41 -17.26
CA SER A 329 1.88 16.71 -16.64
C SER A 329 1.18 17.67 -17.59
N ASN A 330 0.00 18.16 -17.20
CA ASN A 330 -0.65 19.30 -17.85
C ASN A 330 -0.09 20.64 -17.34
N ASP A 331 -0.55 21.75 -17.91
CA ASP A 331 -0.07 23.09 -17.54
C ASP A 331 -0.39 23.45 -16.09
N GLU A 332 -1.47 22.92 -15.53
CA GLU A 332 -1.85 23.15 -14.12
C GLU A 332 -0.86 22.46 -13.18
N LEU A 333 -0.54 21.17 -13.42
CA LEU A 333 0.45 20.45 -12.62
C LEU A 333 1.84 21.09 -12.75
N LYS A 334 2.24 21.55 -13.94
CA LYS A 334 3.51 22.28 -14.12
C LYS A 334 3.56 23.59 -13.35
N LYS A 335 2.48 24.38 -13.37
CA LYS A 335 2.35 25.61 -12.58
C LYS A 335 2.40 25.31 -11.08
N TYR A 336 1.67 24.28 -10.65
CA TYR A 336 1.67 23.83 -9.26
C TYR A 336 3.08 23.40 -8.82
N ALA A 337 3.74 22.56 -9.60
CA ALA A 337 5.09 22.09 -9.33
C ALA A 337 6.09 23.24 -9.23
N SER A 338 6.01 24.24 -10.12
CA SER A 338 6.86 25.42 -10.07
C SER A 338 6.59 26.30 -8.86
N LYS A 339 5.30 26.50 -8.49
CA LYS A 339 4.89 27.34 -7.37
C LYS A 339 5.31 26.77 -6.02
N TYR A 340 5.18 25.45 -5.83
CA TYR A 340 5.41 24.77 -4.56
C TYR A 340 6.69 23.93 -4.53
N SER A 341 7.59 24.12 -5.50
CA SER A 341 8.87 23.38 -5.59
C SER A 341 8.68 21.85 -5.53
N VAL A 342 7.69 21.33 -6.25
CA VAL A 342 7.45 19.89 -6.34
C VAL A 342 8.42 19.28 -7.34
N HIS A 343 9.26 18.36 -6.84
CA HIS A 343 10.30 17.70 -7.65
C HIS A 343 9.84 16.37 -8.25
N SER A 344 8.94 15.66 -7.55
CA SER A 344 8.38 14.39 -8.01
C SER A 344 6.99 14.17 -7.43
N VAL A 345 6.13 13.42 -8.14
CA VAL A 345 4.75 13.12 -7.74
C VAL A 345 4.50 11.61 -7.83
N LEU A 346 3.97 11.03 -6.75
CA LEU A 346 3.61 9.61 -6.68
C LEU A 346 2.10 9.46 -6.47
N LEU A 347 1.43 8.80 -7.41
CA LEU A 347 0.00 8.50 -7.35
C LEU A 347 -0.22 7.03 -7.01
N ILE A 348 -1.03 6.76 -6.00
CA ILE A 348 -1.34 5.39 -5.55
C ILE A 348 -2.85 5.16 -5.58
N PRO A 349 -3.35 4.27 -6.47
CA PRO A 349 -4.76 3.96 -6.54
C PRO A 349 -5.20 3.12 -5.34
N LEU A 350 -6.35 3.45 -4.77
CA LEU A 350 -7.01 2.69 -3.73
C LEU A 350 -8.12 1.84 -4.38
N LYS A 351 -7.78 0.61 -4.76
CA LYS A 351 -8.65 -0.30 -5.53
C LYS A 351 -9.60 -1.08 -4.64
N ALA A 352 -10.90 -1.02 -4.99
CA ALA A 352 -11.94 -1.89 -4.43
C ALA A 352 -12.38 -2.91 -5.50
N GLY A 353 -11.80 -4.12 -5.51
CA GLY A 353 -11.89 -5.02 -6.65
C GLY A 353 -11.05 -4.49 -7.82
N ASN A 354 -11.67 -4.35 -8.99
CA ASN A 354 -11.04 -3.77 -10.17
C ASN A 354 -11.30 -2.25 -10.32
N GLU A 355 -12.08 -1.66 -9.42
CA GLU A 355 -12.44 -0.25 -9.51
C GLU A 355 -11.61 0.62 -8.59
N ILE A 356 -11.24 1.81 -9.10
CA ILE A 356 -10.56 2.85 -8.35
C ILE A 356 -11.63 3.88 -7.97
N ASN A 357 -11.96 3.96 -6.66
CA ASN A 357 -12.90 4.93 -6.12
C ASN A 357 -12.19 6.08 -5.39
N TYR A 358 -10.99 5.81 -4.92
CA TYR A 358 -10.11 6.78 -4.27
C TYR A 358 -8.68 6.57 -4.72
N PHE A 359 -7.85 7.61 -4.59
CA PHE A 359 -6.40 7.51 -4.75
C PHE A 359 -5.68 8.55 -3.90
N LEU A 360 -4.43 8.27 -3.59
CA LEU A 360 -3.53 9.16 -2.88
C LEU A 360 -2.52 9.76 -3.84
N ILE A 361 -2.22 11.05 -3.66
CA ILE A 361 -1.11 11.71 -4.35
C ILE A 361 -0.12 12.18 -3.29
N PHE A 362 1.13 11.74 -3.39
CA PHE A 362 2.23 12.18 -2.57
C PHE A 362 3.14 13.10 -3.38
N TYR A 363 3.57 14.20 -2.78
CA TYR A 363 4.43 15.19 -3.40
C TYR A 363 5.79 15.21 -2.73
N ALA A 364 6.87 15.11 -3.52
CA ALA A 364 8.23 15.34 -3.07
C ALA A 364 8.54 16.84 -3.20
N VAL A 365 8.65 17.52 -2.06
CA VAL A 365 8.85 18.98 -1.98
C VAL A 365 10.13 19.31 -1.21
N ASP A 366 10.59 20.55 -1.29
CA ASP A 366 11.74 21.08 -0.55
C ASP A 366 13.03 20.25 -0.75
N ARG A 367 13.46 19.54 0.31
CA ARG A 367 14.71 18.77 0.31
C ARG A 367 14.60 17.42 -0.38
N ARG A 368 13.40 16.91 -0.58
CA ARG A 368 13.16 15.63 -1.25
C ARG A 368 13.11 15.85 -2.76
N GLN A 369 14.07 15.27 -3.48
CA GLN A 369 14.12 15.38 -4.95
C GLN A 369 13.28 14.30 -5.65
N GLU A 370 13.22 13.09 -5.10
CA GLU A 370 12.53 11.94 -5.69
C GLU A 370 12.06 10.96 -4.60
N PHE A 371 11.15 10.06 -4.96
CA PHE A 371 10.76 8.92 -4.15
C PHE A 371 11.70 7.75 -4.41
N THR A 372 12.26 7.17 -3.36
CA THR A 372 13.06 5.94 -3.46
C THR A 372 12.17 4.72 -3.68
N GLU A 373 12.70 3.66 -4.31
CA GLU A 373 11.97 2.39 -4.50
C GLU A 373 11.40 1.84 -3.18
N HIS A 374 12.16 1.98 -2.10
CA HIS A 374 11.73 1.59 -0.75
C HIS A 374 10.50 2.37 -0.26
N GLU A 375 10.46 3.68 -0.48
CA GLU A 375 9.32 4.52 -0.11
C GLU A 375 8.10 4.22 -0.98
N ILE A 376 8.29 4.03 -2.28
CA ILE A 376 7.22 3.64 -3.21
C ILE A 376 6.60 2.32 -2.75
N GLU A 377 7.41 1.32 -2.40
CA GLU A 377 6.94 0.03 -1.92
C GLU A 377 6.15 0.16 -0.61
N LEU A 378 6.64 0.94 0.36
CA LEU A 378 5.94 1.18 1.62
C LEU A 378 4.62 1.92 1.44
N LEU A 379 4.59 2.97 0.61
CA LEU A 379 3.38 3.76 0.35
C LEU A 379 2.34 2.94 -0.43
N THR A 380 2.77 2.14 -1.40
CA THR A 380 1.90 1.22 -2.14
C THR A 380 1.34 0.13 -1.21
N PHE A 381 2.17 -0.43 -0.34
CA PHE A 381 1.74 -1.37 0.70
C PHE A 381 0.72 -0.75 1.64
N PHE A 382 0.98 0.47 2.13
CA PHE A 382 0.05 1.22 2.96
C PHE A 382 -1.33 1.38 2.30
N GLY A 383 -1.38 1.79 1.02
CA GLY A 383 -2.63 1.91 0.26
C GLY A 383 -3.41 0.58 0.21
N LYS A 384 -2.72 -0.54 -0.01
CA LYS A 384 -3.34 -1.88 -0.01
C LYS A 384 -3.90 -2.27 1.37
N GLU A 385 -3.16 -2.01 2.44
CA GLU A 385 -3.60 -2.36 3.81
C GLU A 385 -4.79 -1.52 4.28
N ILE A 386 -4.82 -0.22 3.96
CA ILE A 386 -6.00 0.62 4.20
C ILE A 386 -7.24 0.05 3.50
N MET A 387 -7.11 -0.35 2.24
CA MET A 387 -8.24 -0.92 1.50
C MET A 387 -8.70 -2.27 2.05
N LYS A 388 -7.79 -3.08 2.59
CA LYS A 388 -8.15 -4.32 3.31
C LYS A 388 -8.94 -4.00 4.59
N ALA A 389 -8.45 -3.05 5.40
CA ALA A 389 -9.12 -2.64 6.64
C ALA A 389 -10.54 -2.13 6.39
N LEU A 390 -10.73 -1.29 5.36
CA LEU A 390 -12.04 -0.79 4.96
C LEU A 390 -12.99 -1.89 4.41
N ARG A 391 -12.44 -2.93 3.77
CA ARG A 391 -13.25 -4.09 3.33
C ARG A 391 -13.73 -4.93 4.49
N ILE A 392 -12.89 -5.14 5.50
CA ILE A 392 -13.26 -5.89 6.72
C ILE A 392 -14.40 -5.19 7.42
N GLU A 393 -14.37 -3.87 7.52
CA GLU A 393 -15.43 -3.08 8.11
C GLU A 393 -16.74 -3.19 7.32
N LYS A 394 -16.70 -3.10 5.96
CA LYS A 394 -17.89 -3.34 5.13
C LYS A 394 -18.48 -4.74 5.31
N LEU A 395 -17.63 -5.77 5.50
CA LEU A 395 -18.08 -7.13 5.80
C LEU A 395 -18.80 -7.20 7.14
N ASP A 396 -18.31 -6.50 8.15
CA ASP A 396 -18.92 -6.44 9.47
C ASP A 396 -20.28 -5.73 9.42
N ASP A 397 -20.41 -4.67 8.59
CA ASP A 397 -21.66 -4.02 8.27
C ASP A 397 -22.67 -4.99 7.64
N VAL A 398 -22.25 -5.74 6.64
CA VAL A 398 -23.09 -6.74 5.97
C VAL A 398 -23.49 -7.84 6.95
N LEU A 399 -22.59 -8.36 7.76
CA LEU A 399 -22.89 -9.39 8.77
C LEU A 399 -23.91 -8.90 9.82
N HIS A 400 -23.83 -7.64 10.24
CA HIS A 400 -24.82 -7.05 11.13
C HIS A 400 -26.20 -6.97 10.47
N ASP A 401 -26.26 -6.58 9.19
CA ASP A 401 -27.50 -6.52 8.43
C ASP A 401 -28.12 -7.90 8.17
N PHE A 402 -27.30 -8.95 8.11
CA PHE A 402 -27.76 -10.35 8.08
C PHE A 402 -28.31 -10.81 9.43
N LYS A 403 -27.72 -10.34 10.52
CA LYS A 403 -28.08 -10.78 11.87
C LYS A 403 -29.53 -10.45 12.23
N ASN A 404 -30.02 -9.26 11.89
CA ASN A 404 -31.35 -8.80 12.27
C ASN A 404 -32.48 -9.62 11.63
N PRO A 405 -32.50 -9.82 10.28
CA PRO A 405 -33.48 -10.70 9.65
C PRO A 405 -33.38 -12.15 10.13
N ALA A 406 -32.17 -12.68 10.35
CA ALA A 406 -31.98 -14.04 10.84
C ALA A 406 -32.57 -14.25 12.25
N ILE A 407 -32.40 -13.28 13.15
CA ILE A 407 -33.01 -13.30 14.48
C ILE A 407 -34.55 -13.23 14.37
N ALA A 408 -35.08 -12.37 13.50
CA ALA A 408 -36.52 -12.26 13.27
C ALA A 408 -37.09 -13.58 12.76
N ILE A 409 -36.49 -14.20 11.74
CA ILE A 409 -36.90 -15.51 11.20
C ILE A 409 -36.92 -16.55 12.31
N ALA A 410 -35.86 -16.70 13.07
CA ALA A 410 -35.73 -17.68 14.13
C ALA A 410 -36.80 -17.45 15.25
N GLY A 411 -37.01 -16.18 15.63
CA GLY A 411 -37.97 -15.79 16.64
C GLY A 411 -39.41 -16.09 16.23
N PHE A 412 -39.82 -15.64 15.04
CA PHE A 412 -41.21 -15.82 14.55
C PHE A 412 -41.51 -17.28 14.21
N ALA A 413 -40.56 -18.02 13.60
CA ALA A 413 -40.69 -19.47 13.39
C ALA A 413 -40.83 -20.24 14.70
N GLY A 414 -40.06 -19.87 15.72
CA GLY A 414 -40.15 -20.44 17.06
C GLY A 414 -41.52 -20.20 17.73
N ARG A 415 -42.10 -19.00 17.58
CA ARG A 415 -43.42 -18.64 18.07
C ARG A 415 -44.52 -19.39 17.34
N ALA A 416 -44.50 -19.44 16.01
CA ALA A 416 -45.45 -20.21 15.21
C ALA A 416 -45.46 -21.70 15.66
N LYS A 417 -44.25 -22.29 15.86
CA LYS A 417 -44.11 -23.66 16.37
C LYS A 417 -44.73 -23.83 17.77
N LYS A 418 -44.55 -22.84 18.67
CA LYS A 418 -45.07 -22.89 20.03
C LYS A 418 -46.60 -22.80 20.08
N LEU A 419 -47.19 -21.96 19.25
CA LEU A 419 -48.66 -21.89 19.10
C LEU A 419 -49.23 -23.21 18.58
N LEU A 420 -48.59 -23.83 17.59
CA LEU A 420 -48.99 -25.14 17.05
C LEU A 420 -48.92 -26.26 18.06
N GLN A 421 -48.09 -26.15 19.11
CA GLN A 421 -47.90 -27.19 20.12
C GLN A 421 -48.82 -27.06 21.33
N ASN A 422 -49.21 -25.84 21.70
CA ASN A 422 -49.85 -25.56 23.02
C ASN A 422 -51.26 -25.00 22.96
N GLU A 423 -51.79 -24.60 21.77
CA GLU A 423 -53.08 -23.95 21.64
C GLU A 423 -54.02 -24.64 20.63
N ASN A 424 -55.33 -24.37 20.69
CA ASN A 424 -56.30 -24.84 19.72
C ASN A 424 -55.99 -24.17 18.38
N ILE A 425 -55.68 -24.94 17.33
CA ILE A 425 -55.18 -24.47 16.02
C ILE A 425 -56.18 -23.53 15.36
N GLU A 426 -57.48 -23.77 15.52
CA GLU A 426 -58.52 -22.92 14.91
C GLU A 426 -58.51 -21.48 15.48
N GLU A 427 -58.21 -21.31 16.77
CA GLU A 427 -58.16 -19.99 17.43
C GLU A 427 -56.89 -19.18 17.12
N VAL A 428 -55.82 -19.86 16.76
CA VAL A 428 -54.52 -19.21 16.53
C VAL A 428 -54.04 -19.23 15.09
N LYS A 429 -54.83 -19.76 14.17
CA LYS A 429 -54.54 -19.94 12.75
C LYS A 429 -54.07 -18.65 12.08
N ASP A 430 -54.82 -17.55 12.29
CA ASP A 430 -54.51 -16.25 11.70
C ASP A 430 -53.20 -15.69 12.21
N LYS A 431 -52.88 -15.92 13.50
CA LYS A 431 -51.63 -15.49 14.12
C LYS A 431 -50.44 -16.29 13.65
N ILE A 432 -50.62 -17.60 13.39
CA ILE A 432 -49.58 -18.45 12.81
C ILE A 432 -49.32 -18.02 11.36
N ALA A 433 -50.37 -17.75 10.56
CA ALA A 433 -50.21 -17.25 9.20
C ALA A 433 -49.44 -15.93 9.17
N GLU A 434 -49.78 -15.01 10.08
CA GLU A 434 -49.07 -13.74 10.29
C GLU A 434 -47.60 -13.92 10.59
N TYR A 435 -47.20 -14.84 11.49
CA TYR A 435 -45.80 -15.11 11.82
C TYR A 435 -45.05 -15.73 10.64
N LEU A 436 -45.68 -16.63 9.88
CA LEU A 436 -45.11 -17.22 8.68
C LEU A 436 -44.89 -16.19 7.57
N ASP A 437 -45.80 -15.23 7.41
CA ASP A 437 -45.62 -14.12 6.45
C ASP A 437 -44.42 -13.26 6.80
N ILE A 438 -44.21 -12.96 8.08
CA ILE A 438 -43.01 -12.24 8.53
C ILE A 438 -41.73 -13.07 8.24
N VAL A 439 -41.73 -14.37 8.53
CA VAL A 439 -40.61 -15.26 8.21
C VAL A 439 -40.32 -15.25 6.71
N ALA A 440 -41.33 -15.32 5.86
CA ALA A 440 -41.18 -15.29 4.41
C ALA A 440 -40.61 -13.93 3.91
N GLN A 441 -41.11 -12.81 4.45
CA GLN A 441 -40.59 -11.48 4.12
C GLN A 441 -39.14 -11.29 4.51
N GLU A 442 -38.74 -11.68 5.76
CA GLU A 442 -37.38 -11.56 6.21
C GLU A 442 -36.41 -12.54 5.52
N ALA A 443 -36.91 -13.71 5.06
CA ALA A 443 -36.14 -14.64 4.22
C ALA A 443 -35.87 -14.07 2.82
N ILE A 444 -36.84 -13.41 2.20
CA ILE A 444 -36.65 -12.70 0.93
C ILE A 444 -35.65 -11.56 1.11
N ARG A 445 -35.74 -10.83 2.23
CA ARG A 445 -34.78 -9.78 2.57
C ARG A 445 -33.35 -10.31 2.70
N LEU A 446 -33.14 -11.46 3.35
CA LEU A 446 -31.83 -12.13 3.41
C LEU A 446 -31.32 -12.52 2.02
N GLN A 447 -32.21 -13.05 1.16
CA GLN A 447 -31.83 -13.40 -0.20
C GLN A 447 -31.41 -12.18 -1.02
N GLU A 448 -32.12 -11.06 -0.91
CA GLU A 448 -31.77 -9.80 -1.56
C GLU A 448 -30.40 -9.29 -1.09
N LEU A 449 -30.08 -9.38 0.19
CA LEU A 449 -28.76 -9.03 0.75
C LEU A 449 -27.62 -9.87 0.16
N VAL A 450 -27.85 -11.15 -0.13
CA VAL A 450 -26.85 -12.06 -0.73
C VAL A 450 -26.62 -11.76 -2.20
N VAL A 451 -27.71 -11.59 -2.95
CA VAL A 451 -27.66 -11.45 -4.42
C VAL A 451 -27.16 -10.07 -4.85
N TYR A 452 -27.41 -9.06 -4.02
CA TYR A 452 -27.09 -7.67 -4.31
C TYR A 452 -26.35 -7.01 -3.14
N PRO A 453 -25.07 -7.32 -2.89
CA PRO A 453 -24.30 -6.73 -1.77
C PRO A 453 -24.08 -5.20 -1.88
N ASN A 454 -24.44 -4.59 -3.03
CA ASN A 454 -24.43 -3.14 -3.27
C ASN A 454 -25.86 -2.57 -3.39
N ILE A 455 -26.78 -2.92 -2.49
CA ILE A 455 -28.23 -2.63 -2.56
C ILE A 455 -28.59 -1.15 -2.27
N GLU A 456 -27.69 -0.21 -2.37
CA GLU A 456 -28.10 1.21 -2.41
C GLU A 456 -28.90 1.59 -3.69
N GLY A 457 -29.13 0.65 -4.63
CA GLY A 457 -29.42 0.95 -6.03
C GLY A 457 -30.80 0.60 -6.61
N ARG A 458 -31.75 0.05 -5.89
CA ARG A 458 -33.13 -0.11 -6.45
C ARG A 458 -34.13 0.73 -5.68
N GLU A 459 -34.19 2.01 -6.02
CA GLU A 459 -35.22 2.89 -5.55
C GLU A 459 -36.56 2.53 -6.23
N ARG A 460 -37.64 2.50 -5.45
CA ARG A 460 -38.99 2.31 -5.92
C ARG A 460 -39.98 3.12 -5.10
N VAL A 461 -41.19 3.24 -5.58
CA VAL A 461 -42.29 3.88 -4.84
C VAL A 461 -42.74 2.96 -3.70
N ILE A 462 -42.73 3.48 -2.48
CA ILE A 462 -43.07 2.76 -1.24
C ILE A 462 -44.15 3.54 -0.49
N ASP A 463 -45.13 2.84 0.09
CA ASP A 463 -45.98 3.43 1.11
C ASP A 463 -45.26 3.47 2.45
N LEU A 464 -44.83 4.68 2.87
CA LEU A 464 -44.09 4.92 4.12
C LEU A 464 -44.89 4.41 5.34
N THR A 465 -46.21 4.58 5.34
CA THR A 465 -47.05 4.21 6.48
C THR A 465 -47.11 2.71 6.65
N GLU A 466 -47.19 1.95 5.56
CA GLU A 466 -47.16 0.49 5.63
C GLU A 466 -45.78 -0.05 6.06
N ALA A 467 -44.69 0.52 5.55
CA ALA A 467 -43.35 0.19 6.01
C ALA A 467 -43.16 0.47 7.52
N LEU A 468 -43.65 1.61 7.98
CA LEU A 468 -43.59 2.02 9.39
C LEU A 468 -44.40 1.06 10.30
N LYS A 469 -45.61 0.69 9.89
CA LYS A 469 -46.44 -0.29 10.61
C LYS A 469 -45.77 -1.66 10.71
N SER A 470 -45.20 -2.13 9.60
CA SER A 470 -44.53 -3.43 9.55
C SER A 470 -43.33 -3.47 10.52
N ARG A 471 -42.44 -2.46 10.46
CA ARG A 471 -41.25 -2.43 11.34
C ARG A 471 -41.60 -2.17 12.80
N PHE A 472 -42.59 -1.33 13.11
CA PHE A 472 -43.07 -1.13 14.48
C PHE A 472 -43.57 -2.44 15.09
N ARG A 473 -44.31 -3.26 14.31
CA ARG A 473 -44.84 -4.55 14.75
C ARG A 473 -43.69 -5.54 15.09
N ILE A 474 -42.67 -5.59 14.28
CA ILE A 474 -41.47 -6.42 14.55
C ILE A 474 -40.81 -5.99 15.85
N ASN A 475 -40.68 -4.68 16.06
CA ASN A 475 -40.10 -4.14 17.30
C ASN A 475 -41.00 -4.42 18.54
N GLU A 476 -42.35 -4.34 18.38
CA GLU A 476 -43.30 -4.69 19.44
C GLU A 476 -43.09 -6.13 19.92
N GLU A 477 -42.94 -7.07 18.99
CA GLU A 477 -42.70 -8.47 19.35
C GLU A 477 -41.31 -8.68 19.97
N ALA A 478 -40.29 -7.95 19.51
CA ALA A 478 -38.96 -7.99 20.11
C ALA A 478 -38.95 -7.48 21.56
N ILE A 479 -39.72 -6.42 21.86
CA ILE A 479 -39.91 -5.90 23.23
C ILE A 479 -40.59 -6.95 24.13
N ARG A 480 -41.61 -7.62 23.63
CA ARG A 480 -42.31 -8.70 24.36
C ARG A 480 -41.38 -9.88 24.69
N ASP A 481 -40.52 -10.27 23.74
CA ASP A 481 -39.54 -11.35 23.96
C ASP A 481 -38.50 -11.00 25.03
N GLN A 482 -38.10 -9.75 25.10
CA GLN A 482 -37.21 -9.23 26.13
C GLN A 482 -37.89 -9.13 27.50
N LYS A 483 -39.18 -9.52 27.60
CA LYS A 483 -40.03 -9.42 28.81
C LYS A 483 -40.13 -7.99 29.38
N ARG A 484 -39.95 -6.98 28.55
CA ARG A 484 -40.12 -5.56 28.92
C ARG A 484 -41.59 -5.15 28.83
N THR A 485 -42.44 -5.79 29.66
CA THR A 485 -43.90 -5.59 29.69
C THR A 485 -44.31 -4.21 30.23
N ASN A 486 -43.40 -3.46 30.80
CA ASN A 486 -43.58 -2.13 31.34
C ASN A 486 -43.43 -1.01 30.28
N ILE A 487 -43.24 -1.36 29.00
CA ILE A 487 -43.21 -0.40 27.88
C ILE A 487 -44.60 -0.35 27.27
N LYS A 488 -45.22 0.85 27.26
CA LYS A 488 -46.48 1.11 26.59
C LYS A 488 -46.22 1.49 25.13
N LEU A 489 -46.79 0.73 24.20
CA LEU A 489 -46.64 0.91 22.77
C LEU A 489 -47.89 1.62 22.18
N LEU A 490 -47.70 2.75 21.53
CA LEU A 490 -48.78 3.59 20.99
C LEU A 490 -48.62 3.79 19.48
N LYS A 491 -49.62 3.38 18.72
CA LYS A 491 -49.78 3.75 17.33
C LYS A 491 -50.72 4.96 17.28
N GLU A 492 -50.14 6.16 17.16
CA GLU A 492 -50.89 7.39 17.02
C GLU A 492 -51.52 7.49 15.60
N ALA A 493 -51.86 8.68 15.12
CA ALA A 493 -52.43 8.87 13.78
C ALA A 493 -51.43 8.42 12.68
N LEU A 494 -51.70 7.29 12.04
CA LEU A 494 -50.93 6.77 10.91
C LEU A 494 -51.69 7.07 9.63
N GLN A 495 -51.35 8.15 8.92
CA GLN A 495 -52.01 8.57 7.68
C GLN A 495 -51.61 7.63 6.53
N PRO A 496 -52.59 6.95 5.86
CA PRO A 496 -52.29 6.09 4.72
C PRO A 496 -51.96 6.87 3.45
N GLY A 497 -51.33 6.20 2.47
CA GLY A 497 -51.08 6.77 1.14
C GLY A 497 -49.98 7.79 1.08
N LEU A 498 -48.97 7.70 1.95
CA LEU A 498 -47.77 8.52 1.91
C LEU A 498 -46.71 7.82 1.06
N PHE A 499 -46.76 8.05 -0.26
CA PHE A 499 -45.80 7.43 -1.19
C PHE A 499 -44.52 8.22 -1.31
N ILE A 500 -43.41 7.54 -1.11
CA ILE A 500 -42.02 8.08 -1.22
C ILE A 500 -41.21 7.25 -2.22
N TYR A 501 -40.19 7.85 -2.83
CA TYR A 501 -39.29 7.17 -3.76
C TYR A 501 -37.92 6.95 -3.09
N CYS A 502 -37.65 5.71 -2.73
CA CYS A 502 -36.36 5.35 -2.09
C CYS A 502 -36.10 3.84 -2.16
N SER A 503 -34.93 3.42 -1.69
CA SER A 503 -34.62 2.01 -1.47
C SER A 503 -35.47 1.45 -0.31
N PRO A 504 -36.28 0.40 -0.52
CA PRO A 504 -37.03 -0.25 0.57
C PRO A 504 -36.14 -0.70 1.71
N PHE A 505 -35.04 -1.35 1.35
CA PHE A 505 -34.05 -1.86 2.30
C PHE A 505 -33.40 -0.73 3.12
N GLY A 506 -33.02 0.37 2.46
CA GLY A 506 -32.48 1.54 3.15
C GLY A 506 -33.47 2.14 4.15
N LEU A 507 -34.75 2.25 3.77
CA LEU A 507 -35.81 2.74 4.65
C LEU A 507 -36.02 1.81 5.85
N GLU A 508 -36.15 0.50 5.62
CA GLU A 508 -36.32 -0.49 6.69
C GLU A 508 -35.16 -0.46 7.68
N ARG A 509 -33.92 -0.34 7.19
CA ARG A 509 -32.71 -0.22 8.00
C ARG A 509 -32.73 1.05 8.88
N VAL A 510 -33.23 2.15 8.34
CA VAL A 510 -33.42 3.40 9.10
C VAL A 510 -34.45 3.20 10.20
N LEU A 511 -35.61 2.62 9.87
CA LEU A 511 -36.68 2.36 10.84
C LEU A 511 -36.24 1.40 11.94
N ASP A 512 -35.53 0.31 11.61
CA ASP A 512 -34.99 -0.63 12.59
C ASP A 512 -34.01 0.05 13.55
N ASN A 513 -33.10 0.86 13.03
CA ASN A 513 -32.16 1.59 13.89
C ASN A 513 -32.86 2.62 14.78
N LEU A 514 -33.88 3.31 14.28
CA LEU A 514 -34.66 4.27 15.08
C LEU A 514 -35.45 3.56 16.19
N PHE A 515 -36.10 2.44 15.89
CA PHE A 515 -36.84 1.67 16.90
C PHE A 515 -35.95 1.02 17.93
N ASP A 516 -34.80 0.47 17.52
CA ASP A 516 -33.83 -0.12 18.43
C ASP A 516 -33.25 0.94 19.39
N ASN A 517 -32.87 2.10 18.86
CA ASN A 517 -32.37 3.23 19.65
C ASN A 517 -33.45 3.72 20.63
N ALA A 518 -34.68 3.91 20.17
CA ALA A 518 -35.81 4.36 20.99
C ALA A 518 -36.12 3.35 22.10
N THR A 519 -36.13 2.04 21.80
CA THR A 519 -36.37 0.97 22.78
C THR A 519 -35.27 0.89 23.84
N LYS A 520 -34.01 1.01 23.43
CA LYS A 520 -32.85 1.01 24.35
C LYS A 520 -32.81 2.23 25.27
N ALA A 521 -33.29 3.38 24.79
CA ALA A 521 -33.32 4.61 25.57
C ALA A 521 -34.41 4.65 26.64
N ILE A 522 -35.42 3.78 26.58
CA ILE A 522 -36.48 3.71 27.60
C ILE A 522 -35.87 3.11 28.88
N PRO A 523 -36.08 3.74 30.06
CA PRO A 523 -35.58 3.25 31.34
C PRO A 523 -36.10 1.83 31.70
N GLU A 524 -35.44 1.14 32.62
CA GLU A 524 -35.84 -0.20 33.07
C GLU A 524 -37.18 -0.17 33.82
N GLU A 525 -37.49 0.94 34.45
CA GLU A 525 -38.76 1.18 35.16
C GLU A 525 -39.97 1.19 34.20
N GLY A 526 -39.71 1.42 32.90
CA GLY A 526 -40.70 1.48 31.87
C GLY A 526 -40.88 2.84 31.24
N GLY A 527 -41.83 2.94 30.31
CA GLY A 527 -42.11 4.18 29.61
C GLY A 527 -43.02 3.96 28.38
N GLU A 528 -42.99 4.92 27.50
CA GLU A 528 -43.84 4.92 26.28
C GLU A 528 -42.97 4.96 25.02
N LEU A 529 -43.34 4.20 24.01
CA LEU A 529 -42.86 4.29 22.63
C LEU A 529 -44.04 4.57 21.71
N SER A 530 -44.04 5.70 21.02
CA SER A 530 -45.12 6.06 20.10
C SER A 530 -44.60 6.34 18.69
N VAL A 531 -45.48 6.10 17.71
CA VAL A 531 -45.21 6.32 16.29
C VAL A 531 -46.39 7.00 15.63
N LYS A 532 -46.12 8.02 14.78
CA LYS A 532 -47.13 8.66 13.92
C LYS A 532 -46.58 8.97 12.53
N SER A 533 -47.49 9.05 11.53
CA SER A 533 -47.14 9.52 10.18
C SER A 533 -48.23 10.44 9.65
N TYR A 534 -47.80 11.49 8.94
CA TYR A 534 -48.70 12.50 8.40
C TYR A 534 -48.05 13.23 7.22
N LYS A 535 -48.88 13.89 6.42
CA LYS A 535 -48.41 14.75 5.32
C LYS A 535 -48.07 16.13 5.86
N CYS A 536 -46.89 16.65 5.52
CA CYS A 536 -46.42 17.98 5.89
C CYS A 536 -46.00 18.75 4.61
N GLY A 537 -46.89 19.55 4.05
CA GLY A 537 -46.66 20.20 2.76
C GLY A 537 -46.45 19.20 1.62
N ASP A 538 -45.30 19.29 0.93
CA ASP A 538 -44.89 18.37 -0.14
C ASP A 538 -44.05 17.18 0.39
N ALA A 539 -44.01 16.96 1.70
CA ALA A 539 -43.25 15.87 2.33
C ALA A 539 -44.16 14.91 3.10
N ALA A 540 -43.76 13.62 3.14
CA ALA A 540 -44.23 12.63 4.09
C ALA A 540 -43.40 12.76 5.37
N CYS A 541 -44.08 12.91 6.51
CA CYS A 541 -43.46 13.04 7.82
C CYS A 541 -43.79 11.83 8.67
N PHE A 542 -42.83 11.35 9.43
CA PHE A 542 -43.07 10.41 10.53
C PHE A 542 -42.26 10.81 11.76
N GLU A 543 -42.82 10.47 12.92
CA GLU A 543 -42.18 10.70 14.21
C GLU A 543 -42.15 9.41 15.01
N ILE A 544 -41.03 9.18 15.65
CA ILE A 544 -40.83 8.13 16.67
C ILE A 544 -40.46 8.83 17.96
N ARG A 545 -41.30 8.65 18.99
CA ARG A 545 -41.13 9.26 20.30
C ARG A 545 -40.98 8.18 21.35
N ASN A 546 -39.98 8.33 22.23
CA ASN A 546 -39.75 7.44 23.37
C ASN A 546 -39.54 8.22 24.67
N THR A 547 -39.89 7.57 25.80
CA THR A 547 -39.44 8.02 27.12
C THR A 547 -37.94 7.86 27.21
N GLY A 548 -37.26 8.85 27.76
CA GLY A 548 -35.81 8.93 27.87
C GLY A 548 -35.26 10.16 27.15
N ARG A 549 -34.19 10.74 27.70
CA ARG A 549 -33.63 12.00 27.22
C ARG A 549 -32.26 11.80 26.57
N ILE A 550 -32.03 12.41 25.42
CA ILE A 550 -30.72 12.50 24.81
C ILE A 550 -30.01 13.76 25.36
N PRO A 551 -28.73 13.67 25.77
CA PRO A 551 -27.94 14.84 26.18
C PRO A 551 -27.86 15.90 25.07
N GLU A 552 -27.89 17.17 25.43
CA GLU A 552 -27.92 18.31 24.49
C GLU A 552 -26.71 18.32 23.55
N GLU A 553 -25.52 17.91 24.05
CA GLU A 553 -24.30 17.74 23.25
C GLU A 553 -24.46 16.75 22.10
N ASN A 554 -25.20 15.66 22.31
CA ASN A 554 -25.46 14.64 21.28
C ASN A 554 -26.49 15.13 20.25
N ILE A 555 -27.43 16.02 20.65
CA ILE A 555 -28.40 16.64 19.71
C ILE A 555 -27.69 17.54 18.72
N GLU A 556 -26.73 18.36 19.18
CA GLU A 556 -25.95 19.21 18.30
C GLU A 556 -25.11 18.41 17.31
N GLN A 557 -24.52 17.29 17.75
CA GLN A 557 -23.80 16.36 16.87
C GLN A 557 -24.74 15.75 15.80
N ILE A 558 -25.98 15.42 16.15
CA ILE A 558 -26.97 14.91 15.19
C ILE A 558 -27.34 16.02 14.17
N ARG A 559 -27.50 17.27 14.60
CA ARG A 559 -27.82 18.41 13.73
C ARG A 559 -26.70 18.74 12.75
N THR A 560 -25.45 18.70 13.21
CA THR A 560 -24.26 19.01 12.39
C THR A 560 -23.82 17.85 11.50
N GLY A 561 -24.39 16.66 11.69
CA GLY A 561 -24.01 15.44 10.97
C GLY A 561 -22.68 14.82 11.47
N ASP A 562 -22.12 15.34 12.55
CA ASP A 562 -20.93 14.73 13.23
C ASP A 562 -21.37 13.67 14.23
N VAL A 563 -22.12 12.70 13.73
CA VAL A 563 -22.83 11.70 14.53
C VAL A 563 -21.88 10.59 14.96
N LYS A 564 -21.70 10.42 16.26
CA LYS A 564 -21.01 9.27 16.85
C LYS A 564 -21.97 8.10 16.99
N GLY A 565 -21.58 6.93 16.45
CA GLY A 565 -22.34 5.70 16.49
C GLY A 565 -22.92 5.29 15.13
N ARG A 566 -22.88 3.95 14.89
CA ARG A 566 -23.22 3.33 13.60
C ARG A 566 -24.66 3.59 13.17
N GLY A 567 -25.62 3.37 14.07
CA GLY A 567 -27.06 3.48 13.76
C GLY A 567 -27.47 4.89 13.32
N LEU A 568 -27.07 5.92 14.06
CA LEU A 568 -27.38 7.31 13.72
C LEU A 568 -26.69 7.77 12.43
N ASN A 569 -25.49 7.29 12.13
CA ASN A 569 -24.80 7.60 10.88
C ASN A 569 -25.53 7.00 9.66
N ILE A 570 -26.07 5.78 9.78
CA ILE A 570 -26.89 5.13 8.76
C ILE A 570 -28.13 5.98 8.49
N ILE A 571 -28.84 6.38 9.56
CA ILE A 571 -30.05 7.21 9.47
C ILE A 571 -29.73 8.52 8.75
N TYR A 572 -28.71 9.23 9.19
CA TYR A 572 -28.33 10.52 8.61
C TYR A 572 -27.98 10.41 7.13
N ARG A 573 -27.13 9.44 6.74
CA ARG A 573 -26.73 9.23 5.34
C ARG A 573 -27.90 8.90 4.43
N PHE A 574 -28.78 8.00 4.85
CA PHE A 574 -29.92 7.61 4.06
C PHE A 574 -30.86 8.79 3.84
N ILE A 575 -31.21 9.52 4.90
CA ILE A 575 -32.10 10.68 4.84
C ILE A 575 -31.52 11.78 3.94
N GLN A 576 -30.23 12.07 4.03
CA GLN A 576 -29.57 13.03 3.13
C GLN A 576 -29.54 12.54 1.68
N GLY A 577 -29.33 11.24 1.45
CA GLY A 577 -29.33 10.64 0.11
C GLY A 577 -30.66 10.82 -0.63
N ILE A 578 -31.78 10.73 0.08
CA ILE A 578 -33.13 10.93 -0.47
C ILE A 578 -33.64 12.38 -0.33
N ARG A 579 -32.74 13.34 -0.05
CA ARG A 579 -33.06 14.76 0.14
C ARG A 579 -34.12 15.01 1.23
N GLY A 580 -34.12 14.16 2.25
CA GLY A 580 -34.97 14.30 3.42
C GLY A 580 -34.31 15.18 4.49
N ASN A 581 -35.07 15.45 5.54
CA ASN A 581 -34.60 16.19 6.72
C ASN A 581 -34.84 15.37 8.00
N LEU A 582 -33.88 15.46 8.94
CA LEU A 582 -33.92 14.80 10.24
C LEU A 582 -33.87 15.86 11.34
N GLU A 583 -34.89 15.88 12.20
CA GLU A 583 -34.97 16.74 13.36
C GLU A 583 -35.09 15.92 14.63
N VAL A 584 -34.42 16.37 15.69
CA VAL A 584 -34.49 15.73 17.02
C VAL A 584 -34.92 16.76 18.03
N PHE A 585 -35.95 16.42 18.79
CA PHE A 585 -36.48 17.23 19.88
C PHE A 585 -36.39 16.44 21.17
N THR A 586 -36.01 17.11 22.25
CA THR A 586 -36.09 16.57 23.61
C THR A 586 -36.98 17.43 24.48
N ASP A 587 -37.79 16.79 25.27
CA ASP A 587 -38.58 17.38 26.32
C ASP A 587 -38.03 16.94 27.69
N THR A 588 -38.72 17.27 28.79
CA THR A 588 -38.30 16.91 30.17
C THR A 588 -37.97 15.44 30.33
N ASP A 589 -38.78 14.54 29.75
CA ASP A 589 -38.67 13.08 29.92
C ASP A 589 -38.76 12.28 28.62
N SER A 590 -38.73 12.92 27.45
CA SER A 590 -38.91 12.22 26.18
C SER A 590 -38.01 12.75 25.06
N THR A 591 -37.74 11.89 24.10
CA THR A 591 -37.05 12.21 22.85
C THR A 591 -37.94 11.89 21.67
N THR A 592 -37.96 12.78 20.68
CA THR A 592 -38.71 12.62 19.42
C THR A 592 -37.78 12.79 18.22
N PHE A 593 -37.69 11.78 17.39
CA PHE A 593 -37.09 11.87 16.07
C PHE A 593 -38.18 12.13 15.03
N ARG A 594 -38.06 13.26 14.32
CA ARG A 594 -38.94 13.63 13.19
C ARG A 594 -38.15 13.52 11.90
N ILE A 595 -38.68 12.76 10.95
CA ILE A 595 -38.08 12.58 9.64
C ILE A 595 -39.07 13.07 8.59
N MET A 596 -38.58 13.89 7.66
CA MET A 596 -39.33 14.46 6.55
C MET A 596 -38.73 13.97 5.23
N ILE A 597 -39.51 13.33 4.38
CA ILE A 597 -39.07 12.76 3.10
C ILE A 597 -39.95 13.34 1.99
N PRO A 598 -39.41 13.84 0.86
CA PRO A 598 -40.19 14.33 -0.25
C PRO A 598 -41.21 13.29 -0.75
N LEU A 599 -42.46 13.69 -0.96
CA LEU A 599 -43.48 12.82 -1.56
C LEU A 599 -43.16 12.56 -3.03
N ASN A 600 -43.38 11.32 -3.46
CA ASN A 600 -43.36 11.00 -4.88
C ASN A 600 -44.66 11.57 -5.52
N LYS A 601 -44.48 12.50 -6.47
CA LYS A 601 -45.58 13.13 -7.21
C LYS A 601 -46.10 12.24 -8.29
#